data_5b026403b400f97eb87fbaa19e6f2f25
#
_entry.id   5b026403b400f97eb87fbaa19e6f2f25
#
_cell.length_a   1.000
_cell.length_b   1.000
_cell.length_c   1.000
_cell.angle_alpha   90.00
_cell.angle_beta   90.00
_cell.angle_gamma   90.00
#
_symmetry.space_group_name_H-M   'P 1'
#
loop_
_entity.id
_entity.type
_entity.pdbx_description
1 polymer ?
#
loop_
_entity_poly.entity_id
_entity_poly.type
_entity_poly.pdbx_seq_one_letter_code
_entity_poly.pdbx_strand_id
1 'polypeptide(L)'
;MLFSTYAFADSGADVYKTKCSACHGKNGAGDSMLGRNLKLRPLGSDDVQKQSDDELFIIISKGKKRMPPFDRKLSKDQIHDLVKYVRSLKK
;
A
#
# COMPACT_ATOMS: atom_id res chain seq x y z
N MET A 1 -26.67 -13.26 13.57
CA MET A 1 -26.29 -12.79 13.31
C MET A 1 -25.31 -12.57 12.99
N LEU A 2 -25.26 -12.33 12.59
CA LEU A 2 -24.50 -11.96 12.25
C LEU A 2 -23.65 -11.53 11.74
N PHE A 3 -23.40 -11.52 11.57
CA PHE A 3 -22.71 -11.01 11.27
C PHE A 3 -21.79 -10.57 10.91
N SER A 4 -21.64 -10.54 10.75
CA SER A 4 -20.94 -10.06 10.36
C SER A 4 -19.97 -9.81 9.96
N THR A 5 -19.92 -10.13 9.74
CA THR A 5 -19.01 -9.95 9.50
C THR A 5 -18.22 -9.38 8.93
N TYR A 6 -18.44 -9.03 8.65
CA TYR A 6 -17.83 -8.53 8.09
C TYR A 6 -16.78 -8.02 7.83
N ALA A 7 -17.05 -8.22 7.69
CA ALA A 7 -16.32 -7.94 7.50
C ALA A 7 -15.36 -7.66 7.49
N PHE A 8 -15.50 -7.88 7.91
CA PHE A 8 -14.56 -7.46 8.03
C PHE A 8 -13.38 -7.27 7.30
N ALA A 9 -13.32 -7.23 6.16
CA ALA A 9 -12.14 -6.91 5.41
C ALA A 9 -11.87 -5.44 5.55
N ASP A 10 -10.73 -5.10 6.08
CA ASP A 10 -10.33 -3.71 6.15
C ASP A 10 -10.24 -3.15 4.74
N SER A 11 -10.65 -1.92 4.55
CA SER A 11 -10.49 -1.20 3.29
C SER A 11 -9.00 -1.01 2.98
N GLY A 12 -8.69 -0.69 1.73
CA GLY A 12 -7.32 -0.36 1.34
C GLY A 12 -6.75 0.78 2.18
N ALA A 13 -7.57 1.78 2.49
CA ALA A 13 -7.14 2.90 3.34
C ALA A 13 -6.77 2.43 4.74
N ASP A 14 -7.56 1.55 5.33
CA ASP A 14 -7.28 1.03 6.68
C ASP A 14 -6.03 0.18 6.70
N VAL A 15 -5.85 -0.69 5.73
CA VAL A 15 -4.65 -1.54 5.63
C VAL A 15 -3.42 -0.65 5.43
N TYR A 16 -3.53 0.34 4.55
CA TYR A 16 -2.44 1.28 4.31
C TYR A 16 -2.02 1.96 5.61
N LYS A 17 -2.98 2.45 6.36
CA LYS A 17 -2.73 3.19 7.59
C LYS A 17 -1.95 2.35 8.60
N THR A 18 -2.29 1.08 8.73
CA THR A 18 -1.68 0.21 9.75
C THR A 18 -0.41 -0.48 9.28
N LYS A 19 -0.24 -0.73 7.99
CA LYS A 19 0.88 -1.54 7.49
C LYS A 19 1.84 -0.82 6.59
N CYS A 20 1.46 0.30 6.02
CA CYS A 20 2.26 0.96 4.98
C CYS A 20 2.73 2.35 5.40
N SER A 21 1.95 3.04 6.22
CA SER A 21 2.20 4.45 6.51
C SER A 21 3.47 4.70 7.31
N ALA A 22 3.95 3.71 8.07
CA ALA A 22 5.18 3.89 8.85
C ALA A 22 6.36 4.27 7.95
N CYS A 23 6.41 3.71 6.75
CA CYS A 23 7.45 4.02 5.78
C CYS A 23 6.98 5.06 4.77
N HIS A 24 5.81 4.82 4.15
CA HIS A 24 5.33 5.67 3.04
C HIS A 24 4.72 6.98 3.48
N GLY A 25 4.47 7.14 4.78
CA GLY A 25 3.88 8.36 5.29
C GLY A 25 2.36 8.30 5.30
N LYS A 26 1.76 9.19 6.06
CA LYS A 26 0.31 9.24 6.24
C LYS A 26 -0.44 9.41 4.92
N ASN A 27 0.12 10.21 4.02
CA ASN A 27 -0.47 10.52 2.72
C ASN A 27 0.32 9.93 1.55
N GLY A 28 1.17 8.95 1.81
CA GLY A 28 1.98 8.33 0.77
C GLY A 28 3.11 9.19 0.24
N ALA A 29 3.44 10.29 0.92
CA ALA A 29 4.44 11.23 0.44
C ALA A 29 5.89 10.78 0.69
N GLY A 30 6.08 9.68 1.42
CA GLY A 30 7.42 9.21 1.77
C GLY A 30 8.12 10.11 2.76
N ASP A 31 7.37 10.92 3.49
CA ASP A 31 7.91 11.97 4.36
C ASP A 31 7.97 11.60 5.83
N SER A 32 7.69 10.34 6.16
CA SER A 32 7.96 9.85 7.51
C SER A 32 9.46 9.83 7.75
N MET A 33 9.89 9.75 9.01
CA MET A 33 11.31 9.67 9.31
C MET A 33 11.95 8.49 8.58
N LEU A 34 11.31 7.33 8.64
CA LEU A 34 11.81 6.13 7.97
C LEU A 34 11.78 6.28 6.45
N GLY A 35 10.73 6.89 5.91
CA GLY A 35 10.63 7.14 4.48
C GLY A 35 11.72 8.04 3.96
N ARG A 36 12.07 9.08 4.71
CA ARG A 36 13.17 9.97 4.34
C ARG A 36 14.50 9.24 4.36
N ASN A 37 14.72 8.42 5.39
CA ASN A 37 15.97 7.64 5.49
C ASN A 37 16.09 6.65 4.35
N LEU A 38 15.00 6.05 3.91
CA LEU A 38 14.98 5.10 2.80
C LEU A 38 14.87 5.79 1.45
N LYS A 39 14.70 7.10 1.42
CA LYS A 39 14.55 7.91 0.19
C LYS A 39 13.37 7.43 -0.65
N LEU A 40 12.24 7.18 -0.02
CA LEU A 40 11.05 6.72 -0.71
C LEU A 40 10.44 7.82 -1.56
N ARG A 41 9.99 7.45 -2.75
CA ARG A 41 9.28 8.38 -3.64
C ARG A 41 7.83 8.52 -3.19
N PRO A 42 7.21 9.68 -3.40
CA PRO A 42 5.77 9.80 -3.16
C PRO A 42 5.00 8.79 -4.00
N LEU A 43 4.05 8.11 -3.39
CA LEU A 43 3.23 7.13 -4.11
C LEU A 43 2.37 7.77 -5.20
N GLY A 44 2.06 9.06 -5.05
CA GLY A 44 1.31 9.79 -6.07
C GLY A 44 2.15 10.31 -7.23
N SER A 45 3.46 10.07 -7.23
CA SER A 45 4.36 10.57 -8.29
C SER A 45 4.14 9.83 -9.60
N ASP A 46 4.54 10.46 -10.70
CA ASP A 46 4.45 9.84 -12.03
C ASP A 46 5.21 8.54 -12.09
N ASP A 47 6.38 8.48 -11.46
CA ASP A 47 7.21 7.27 -11.48
C ASP A 47 6.47 6.07 -10.91
N VAL A 48 5.68 6.27 -9.87
CA VAL A 48 4.88 5.20 -9.30
C VAL A 48 3.63 4.96 -10.15
N GLN A 49 2.94 6.04 -10.52
CA GLN A 49 1.65 5.94 -11.19
C GLN A 49 1.72 5.40 -12.63
N LYS A 50 2.88 5.48 -13.26
CA LYS A 50 3.04 4.91 -14.61
C LYS A 50 3.19 3.40 -14.59
N GLN A 51 3.42 2.79 -13.44
CA GLN A 51 3.48 1.34 -13.32
C GLN A 51 2.08 0.76 -13.46
N SER A 52 1.99 -0.45 -14.03
CA SER A 52 0.71 -1.13 -14.18
C SER A 52 0.18 -1.60 -12.83
N ASP A 53 -1.12 -1.88 -12.78
CA ASP A 53 -1.72 -2.44 -11.57
C ASP A 53 -1.07 -3.78 -11.20
N ASP A 54 -0.74 -4.60 -12.20
CA ASP A 54 -0.07 -5.87 -11.97
C ASP A 54 1.31 -5.66 -11.36
N GLU A 55 2.07 -4.68 -11.84
CA GLU A 55 3.38 -4.35 -11.27
C GLU A 55 3.26 -3.90 -9.83
N LEU A 56 2.30 -3.02 -9.55
CA LEU A 56 2.08 -2.56 -8.18
C LEU A 56 1.64 -3.71 -7.28
N PHE A 57 0.78 -4.59 -7.78
CA PHE A 57 0.34 -5.77 -7.05
C PHE A 57 1.53 -6.66 -6.69
N ILE A 58 2.40 -6.91 -7.64
CA ILE A 58 3.57 -7.76 -7.43
C ILE A 58 4.53 -7.14 -6.40
N ILE A 59 4.75 -5.83 -6.49
CA ILE A 59 5.63 -5.14 -5.53
C ILE A 59 5.07 -5.26 -4.10
N ILE A 60 3.79 -5.07 -3.93
CA ILE A 60 3.18 -5.20 -2.60
C ILE A 60 3.24 -6.65 -2.12
N SER A 61 2.92 -7.60 -3.00
CA SER A 61 2.85 -9.03 -2.66
C SER A 61 4.23 -9.60 -2.32
N LYS A 62 5.23 -9.32 -3.13
CA LYS A 62 6.55 -9.94 -3.04
C LYS A 62 7.59 -9.07 -2.38
N GLY A 63 7.29 -7.79 -2.23
CA GLY A 63 8.25 -6.84 -1.69
C GLY A 63 9.27 -6.40 -2.74
N LYS A 64 10.05 -5.41 -2.40
CA LYS A 64 11.11 -4.90 -3.27
C LYS A 64 12.13 -4.17 -2.42
N LYS A 65 13.37 -4.58 -2.48
CA LYS A 65 14.45 -4.00 -1.69
C LYS A 65 14.08 -4.06 -0.20
N ARG A 66 13.93 -2.92 0.45
CA ARG A 66 13.60 -2.88 1.88
C ARG A 66 12.10 -2.96 2.18
N MET A 67 11.26 -2.92 1.15
CA MET A 67 9.84 -3.12 1.33
C MET A 67 9.57 -4.61 1.54
N PRO A 68 8.96 -4.99 2.68
CA PRO A 68 8.70 -6.41 2.95
C PRO A 68 7.56 -6.95 2.08
N PRO A 69 7.50 -8.27 1.90
CA PRO A 69 6.38 -8.88 1.18
C PRO A 69 5.13 -8.96 2.06
N PHE A 70 3.97 -8.85 1.45
CA PHE A 70 2.70 -8.91 2.16
C PHE A 70 1.78 -10.04 1.72
N ASP A 71 2.23 -10.90 0.79
CA ASP A 71 1.38 -11.96 0.25
C ASP A 71 0.96 -13.01 1.31
N ARG A 72 1.67 -13.10 2.42
CA ARG A 72 1.30 -14.00 3.51
C ARG A 72 0.48 -13.30 4.59
N LYS A 73 0.48 -11.99 4.60
CA LYS A 73 -0.20 -11.19 5.64
C LYS A 73 -1.54 -10.65 5.16
N LEU A 74 -1.70 -10.51 3.86
CA LEU A 74 -2.88 -9.91 3.26
C LEU A 74 -3.42 -10.83 2.19
N SER A 75 -4.74 -10.82 2.02
CA SER A 75 -5.38 -11.55 0.93
C SER A 75 -5.13 -10.83 -0.39
N LYS A 76 -5.36 -11.54 -1.49
CA LYS A 76 -5.28 -10.93 -2.82
C LYS A 76 -6.23 -9.74 -2.94
N ASP A 77 -7.43 -9.86 -2.39
CA ASP A 77 -8.41 -8.77 -2.44
C ASP A 77 -7.92 -7.55 -1.67
N GLN A 78 -7.30 -7.77 -0.52
CA GLN A 78 -6.73 -6.66 0.25
C GLN A 78 -5.60 -5.98 -0.52
N ILE A 79 -4.77 -6.76 -1.20
CA ILE A 79 -3.67 -6.19 -2.00
C ILE A 79 -4.24 -5.42 -3.19
N HIS A 80 -5.27 -5.94 -3.86
CA HIS A 80 -5.94 -5.20 -4.94
C HIS A 80 -6.52 -3.88 -4.42
N ASP A 81 -7.09 -3.89 -3.23
CA ASP A 81 -7.61 -2.66 -2.62
C ASP A 81 -6.49 -1.67 -2.31
N LEU A 82 -5.31 -2.17 -1.93
CA LEU A 82 -4.15 -1.31 -1.74
C LEU A 82 -3.70 -0.68 -3.04
N VAL A 83 -3.72 -1.42 -4.14
CA VAL A 83 -3.40 -0.85 -5.46
C VAL A 83 -4.36 0.29 -5.77
N LYS A 84 -5.65 0.08 -5.55
CA LYS A 84 -6.64 1.15 -5.74
C LYS A 84 -6.34 2.35 -4.86
N TYR A 85 -5.96 2.11 -3.62
CA TYR A 85 -5.62 3.20 -2.70
C TYR A 85 -4.42 4.00 -3.22
N VAL A 86 -3.37 3.31 -3.67
CA VAL A 86 -2.20 3.97 -4.26
C VAL A 86 -2.61 4.82 -5.47
N ARG A 87 -3.52 4.31 -6.32
CA ARG A 87 -4.03 5.09 -7.44
C ARG A 87 -4.75 6.35 -6.99
N SER A 88 -5.45 6.29 -5.87
CA SER A 88 -6.16 7.45 -5.33
C SER A 88 -5.22 8.57 -4.87
N LEU A 89 -3.95 8.25 -4.67
CA LEU A 89 -2.94 9.23 -4.23
C LEU A 89 -2.30 9.99 -5.39
N LYS A 90 -2.69 9.69 -6.61
CA LYS A 90 -2.16 10.36 -7.80
C LYS A 90 -2.34 11.87 -7.69
N LYS A 91 -1.29 12.58 -7.99
CA LYS A 91 -1.28 14.05 -7.93
C LYS A 91 -1.67 14.69 -9.25
#